data_71911784d2fb8d62a9d80cfe11f0b9f4
#
_entry.id   71911784d2fb8d62a9d80cfe11f0b9f4
#
_cell.length_a   1.000
_cell.length_b   1.000
_cell.length_c   1.000
_cell.angle_alpha   90.00
_cell.angle_beta   90.00
_cell.angle_gamma   90.00
#
_symmetry.space_group_name_H-M   'P 1'
#
loop_
_entity.id
_entity.type
_entity.pdbx_description
1 polymer ?
#
loop_
_entity_poly.entity_id
_entity_poly.type
_entity_poly.pdbx_seq_one_letter_code
_entity_poly.pdbx_strand_id
1 'polypeptide(L)'
;MILIDSNVIIDVLSRDAAWSAWSEAALAEAADHDEIAINPIIYAEISFGFATIETLDAALGVGEFRRLALPYEAGFVAGRAFVEYRRRGGTRRSPLPDFYIGAHAAVAGLRLLTRDARRYAGYFPGVDLIAPER
;
A
#
# COMPACT_ATOMS: atom_id res chain seq x y z
N MET A 1 -10.90 0.68 8.82
CA MET A 1 -9.44 0.46 8.75
C MET A 1 -8.92 0.88 7.39
N ILE A 2 -7.76 1.51 7.39
CA ILE A 2 -7.15 2.05 6.17
C ILE A 2 -5.82 1.35 5.94
N LEU A 3 -5.67 0.70 4.79
CA LEU A 3 -4.39 0.10 4.38
C LEU A 3 -3.50 1.21 3.81
N ILE A 4 -2.25 1.29 4.27
CA ILE A 4 -1.33 2.36 3.89
C ILE A 4 -0.34 1.82 2.87
N ASP A 5 -0.36 2.37 1.66
CA ASP A 5 0.59 1.99 0.63
C ASP A 5 2.02 2.35 1.05
N SER A 6 2.96 1.55 0.65
CA SER A 6 4.37 1.74 1.00
C SER A 6 4.90 3.11 0.60
N ASN A 7 4.46 3.67 -0.52
CA ASN A 7 4.95 4.97 -0.98
C ASN A 7 4.70 6.09 0.03
N VAL A 8 3.56 6.06 0.72
CA VAL A 8 3.23 7.07 1.74
C VAL A 8 4.18 6.96 2.93
N ILE A 9 4.41 5.74 3.41
CA ILE A 9 5.30 5.50 4.55
C ILE A 9 6.75 5.85 4.19
N ILE A 10 7.20 5.43 3.00
CA ILE A 10 8.56 5.73 2.53
C ILE A 10 8.76 7.24 2.41
N ASP A 11 7.78 7.97 1.89
CA ASP A 11 7.86 9.44 1.77
C ASP A 11 8.11 10.08 3.13
N VAL A 12 7.40 9.63 4.16
CA VAL A 12 7.54 10.17 5.51
C VAL A 12 8.89 9.81 6.10
N LEU A 13 9.30 8.53 6.01
CA LEU A 13 10.53 8.06 6.63
C LEU A 13 11.77 8.62 5.94
N SER A 14 11.74 8.78 4.62
CA SER A 14 12.86 9.32 3.85
C SER A 14 12.87 10.84 3.77
N ARG A 15 11.81 11.50 4.24
CA ARG A 15 11.61 12.94 4.13
C ARG A 15 11.69 13.41 2.68
N ASP A 16 10.99 12.70 1.80
CA ASP A 16 10.97 13.00 0.37
C ASP A 16 10.65 14.47 0.11
N ALA A 17 11.47 15.14 -0.70
CA ALA A 17 11.36 16.59 -0.91
C ALA A 17 10.04 16.99 -1.57
N ALA A 18 9.52 16.14 -2.46
CA ALA A 18 8.29 16.44 -3.20
C ALA A 18 7.02 16.03 -2.46
N TRP A 19 7.06 14.91 -1.73
CA TRP A 19 5.85 14.26 -1.23
C TRP A 19 5.72 14.15 0.28
N SER A 20 6.80 14.38 1.05
CA SER A 20 6.75 14.14 2.50
C SER A 20 5.66 14.95 3.20
N ALA A 21 5.44 16.19 2.79
CA ALA A 21 4.43 17.05 3.42
C ALA A 21 3.02 16.49 3.20
N TRP A 22 2.71 16.09 1.97
CA TRP A 22 1.40 15.51 1.67
C TRP A 22 1.21 14.16 2.38
N SER A 23 2.21 13.30 2.28
CA SER A 23 2.13 11.95 2.85
C SER A 23 2.04 11.99 4.37
N GLU A 24 2.78 12.89 5.02
CA GLU A 24 2.72 13.07 6.47
C GLU A 24 1.34 13.56 6.91
N ALA A 25 0.79 14.55 6.24
CA ALA A 25 -0.53 15.07 6.56
C ALA A 25 -1.62 14.03 6.32
N ALA A 26 -1.55 13.29 5.21
CA ALA A 26 -2.54 12.25 4.89
C ALA A 26 -2.48 11.09 5.88
N LEU A 27 -1.28 10.70 6.28
CA LEU A 27 -1.09 9.61 7.25
C LEU A 27 -1.62 10.02 8.63
N ALA A 28 -1.33 11.23 9.07
CA ALA A 28 -1.83 11.75 10.34
C ALA A 28 -3.36 11.83 10.34
N GLU A 29 -3.95 12.31 9.26
CA GLU A 29 -5.41 12.40 9.12
C GLU A 29 -6.03 10.99 9.18
N ALA A 30 -5.45 10.03 8.48
CA ALA A 30 -5.93 8.65 8.50
C ALA A 30 -5.86 8.05 9.90
N ALA A 31 -4.74 8.25 10.60
CA ALA A 31 -4.54 7.73 11.95
C ALA A 31 -5.47 8.36 12.98
N ASP A 32 -5.85 9.63 12.77
CA ASP A 32 -6.77 10.33 13.68
C ASP A 32 -8.20 9.82 13.57
N HIS A 33 -8.60 9.29 12.41
CA HIS A 33 -9.99 8.94 12.14
C HIS A 33 -10.24 7.44 12.03
N ASP A 34 -9.20 6.62 11.91
CA ASP A 34 -9.36 5.18 11.76
C ASP A 34 -8.09 4.46 12.19
N GLU A 35 -8.15 3.14 12.25
CA GLU A 35 -6.96 2.31 12.40
C GLU A 35 -6.22 2.26 11.06
N ILE A 36 -4.90 2.38 11.10
CA ILE A 36 -4.05 2.26 9.93
C ILE A 36 -3.34 0.92 9.95
N ALA A 37 -3.15 0.33 8.76
CA ALA A 37 -2.67 -1.04 8.64
C ALA A 37 -1.64 -1.17 7.53
N ILE A 38 -0.77 -2.17 7.69
CA ILE A 38 0.15 -2.63 6.66
C ILE A 38 0.02 -4.15 6.51
N ASN A 39 0.57 -4.69 5.43
CA ASN A 39 0.64 -6.12 5.19
C ASN A 39 2.08 -6.53 4.85
N PRO A 40 2.38 -7.84 4.68
CA PRO A 40 3.75 -8.28 4.38
C PRO A 40 4.33 -7.69 3.08
N ILE A 41 3.51 -7.40 2.08
CA ILE A 41 3.98 -6.83 0.82
C ILE A 41 4.46 -5.39 1.04
N ILE A 42 3.66 -4.59 1.75
CA ILE A 42 4.01 -3.22 2.10
C ILE A 42 5.26 -3.21 2.98
N TYR A 43 5.31 -4.10 3.97
CA TYR A 43 6.45 -4.24 4.86
C TYR A 43 7.72 -4.55 4.08
N ALA A 44 7.64 -5.48 3.11
CA ALA A 44 8.77 -5.83 2.26
C ALA A 44 9.29 -4.62 1.48
N GLU A 45 8.40 -3.82 0.90
CA GLU A 45 8.82 -2.64 0.15
C GLU A 45 9.48 -1.58 1.03
N ILE A 46 8.96 -1.38 2.23
CA ILE A 46 9.56 -0.44 3.19
C ILE A 46 10.96 -0.93 3.62
N SER A 47 11.14 -2.25 3.72
CA SER A 47 12.38 -2.84 4.21
C SER A 47 13.59 -2.52 3.35
N PHE A 48 13.39 -2.10 2.10
CA PHE A 48 14.51 -1.79 1.20
C PHE A 48 15.43 -0.70 1.76
N GLY A 49 14.93 0.17 2.61
CA GLY A 49 15.71 1.25 3.22
C GLY A 49 16.36 0.91 4.56
N PHE A 50 16.27 -0.35 5.02
CA PHE A 50 16.73 -0.73 6.35
C PHE A 50 17.60 -1.98 6.30
N ALA A 51 18.63 -2.01 7.16
CA ALA A 51 19.56 -3.13 7.21
C ALA A 51 19.05 -4.29 8.07
N THR A 52 18.20 -4.03 9.06
CA THR A 52 17.72 -5.05 10.01
C THR A 52 16.23 -4.87 10.30
N ILE A 53 15.60 -5.97 10.76
CA ILE A 53 14.21 -5.93 11.21
C ILE A 53 14.05 -4.95 12.37
N GLU A 54 15.00 -4.92 13.28
CA GLU A 54 14.94 -4.09 14.49
C GLU A 54 14.92 -2.61 14.12
N THR A 55 15.73 -2.19 13.16
CA THR A 55 15.74 -0.78 12.73
C THR A 55 14.47 -0.42 11.97
N LEU A 56 13.94 -1.34 11.16
CA LEU A 56 12.68 -1.12 10.47
C LEU A 56 11.53 -0.99 11.47
N ASP A 57 11.43 -1.92 12.41
CA ASP A 57 10.35 -1.91 13.39
C ASP A 57 10.42 -0.67 14.30
N ALA A 58 11.63 -0.23 14.64
CA ALA A 58 11.80 1.00 15.41
C ALA A 58 11.31 2.22 14.63
N ALA A 59 11.56 2.27 13.33
CA ALA A 59 11.12 3.37 12.48
C ALA A 59 9.59 3.40 12.32
N LEU A 60 8.96 2.22 12.24
CA LEU A 60 7.51 2.12 12.13
C LEU A 60 6.78 2.43 13.45
N GLY A 61 7.48 2.29 14.57
CA GLY A 61 6.89 2.49 15.90
C GLY A 61 6.13 1.27 16.40
N VAL A 62 5.96 1.19 17.72
CA VAL A 62 5.24 0.08 18.36
C VAL A 62 3.74 0.39 18.38
N GLY A 63 2.95 -0.48 17.74
CA GLY A 63 1.49 -0.35 17.78
C GLY A 63 0.91 0.75 16.92
N GLU A 64 1.72 1.45 16.14
CA GLU A 64 1.23 2.51 15.25
C GLU A 64 0.43 1.94 14.08
N PHE A 65 0.87 0.81 13.56
CA PHE A 65 0.22 0.15 12.41
C PHE A 65 -0.28 -1.24 12.81
N ARG A 66 -1.52 -1.55 12.44
CA ARG A 66 -1.99 -2.92 12.50
C ARG A 66 -1.26 -3.73 11.44
N ARG A 67 -0.78 -4.90 11.81
CA ARG A 67 -0.09 -5.79 10.86
C ARG A 67 -1.04 -6.91 10.46
N LEU A 68 -1.49 -6.86 9.22
CA LEU A 68 -2.46 -7.81 8.68
C LEU A 68 -1.74 -8.86 7.83
N ALA A 69 -2.11 -10.12 7.98
CA ALA A 69 -1.70 -11.15 7.04
C ALA A 69 -2.34 -10.88 5.69
N LEU A 70 -1.66 -11.27 4.61
CA LEU A 70 -2.24 -11.17 3.28
C LEU A 70 -3.22 -12.35 3.08
N PRO A 71 -4.53 -12.10 2.87
CA PRO A 71 -5.48 -13.18 2.67
C PRO A 71 -5.19 -13.97 1.39
N TYR A 72 -5.45 -15.28 1.41
CA TYR A 72 -5.28 -16.10 0.20
C TYR A 72 -6.17 -15.62 -0.95
N GLU A 73 -7.39 -15.14 -0.64
CA GLU A 73 -8.28 -14.59 -1.65
C GLU A 73 -7.66 -13.41 -2.39
N ALA A 74 -6.84 -12.61 -1.69
CA ALA A 74 -6.11 -11.52 -2.32
C ALA A 74 -5.10 -12.04 -3.35
N GLY A 75 -4.53 -13.20 -3.11
CA GLY A 75 -3.65 -13.86 -4.08
C GLY A 75 -4.38 -14.18 -5.38
N PHE A 76 -5.58 -14.72 -5.28
CA PHE A 76 -6.39 -15.03 -6.47
C PHE A 76 -6.78 -13.74 -7.22
N VAL A 77 -7.24 -12.73 -6.50
CA VAL A 77 -7.66 -11.45 -7.10
C VAL A 77 -6.46 -10.75 -7.76
N ALA A 78 -5.30 -10.79 -7.12
CA ALA A 78 -4.06 -10.28 -7.71
C ALA A 78 -3.71 -11.01 -9.01
N GLY A 79 -3.90 -12.33 -9.02
CA GLY A 79 -3.72 -13.14 -10.22
C GLY A 79 -4.65 -12.74 -11.36
N ARG A 80 -5.91 -12.45 -11.05
CA ARG A 80 -6.88 -11.97 -12.05
C ARG A 80 -6.48 -10.60 -12.58
N ALA A 81 -6.03 -9.70 -11.73
CA ALA A 81 -5.53 -8.40 -12.15
C ALA A 81 -4.32 -8.54 -13.07
N PHE A 82 -3.43 -9.49 -12.76
CA PHE A 82 -2.25 -9.77 -13.59
C PHE A 82 -2.64 -10.30 -14.97
N VAL A 83 -3.63 -11.19 -15.06
CA VAL A 83 -4.14 -11.68 -16.34
C VAL A 83 -4.67 -10.51 -17.19
N GLU A 84 -5.42 -9.60 -16.57
CA GLU A 84 -5.91 -8.42 -17.26
C GLU A 84 -4.77 -7.49 -17.69
N TYR A 85 -3.78 -7.30 -16.82
CA TYR A 85 -2.58 -6.53 -17.13
C TYR A 85 -1.87 -7.08 -18.38
N ARG A 86 -1.70 -8.41 -18.45
CA ARG A 86 -1.07 -9.06 -19.61
C ARG A 86 -1.93 -8.89 -20.87
N ARG A 87 -3.24 -9.00 -20.72
CA ARG A 87 -4.18 -8.80 -21.84
C ARG A 87 -4.08 -7.39 -22.41
N ARG A 88 -3.83 -6.39 -21.55
CA ARG A 88 -3.64 -5.00 -21.96
C ARG A 88 -2.25 -4.71 -22.51
N GLY A 89 -1.42 -5.72 -22.69
CA GLY A 89 -0.07 -5.59 -23.27
C GLY A 89 1.04 -5.49 -22.25
N GLY A 90 0.79 -5.76 -20.99
CA GLY A 90 1.82 -5.77 -19.96
C GLY A 90 2.87 -6.85 -20.20
N THR A 91 4.12 -6.55 -19.85
CA THR A 91 5.28 -7.39 -20.17
C THR A 91 5.89 -8.12 -18.97
N ARG A 92 5.49 -7.80 -17.74
CA ARG A 92 6.00 -8.47 -16.54
C ARG A 92 5.56 -9.93 -16.53
N ARG A 93 6.35 -10.79 -15.89
CA ARG A 93 6.10 -12.24 -15.87
C ARG A 93 5.41 -12.70 -14.60
N SER A 94 5.30 -11.83 -13.60
CA SER A 94 4.63 -12.14 -12.34
C SER A 94 3.88 -10.91 -11.83
N PRO A 95 2.89 -11.09 -10.97
CA PRO A 95 2.14 -9.97 -10.42
C PRO A 95 3.05 -8.97 -9.71
N LEU A 96 2.77 -7.69 -9.92
CA LEU A 96 3.47 -6.61 -9.24
C LEU A 96 2.98 -6.49 -7.79
N PRO A 97 3.81 -5.93 -6.88
CA PRO A 97 3.38 -5.71 -5.49
C PRO A 97 2.05 -4.96 -5.39
N ASP A 98 1.82 -3.97 -6.25
CA ASP A 98 0.57 -3.20 -6.25
C ASP A 98 -0.65 -4.07 -6.46
N PHE A 99 -0.55 -5.14 -7.24
CA PHE A 99 -1.68 -6.04 -7.45
C PHE A 99 -2.09 -6.74 -6.15
N TYR A 100 -1.12 -7.13 -5.31
CA TYR A 100 -1.41 -7.74 -4.02
C TYR A 100 -1.98 -6.74 -3.03
N ILE A 101 -1.46 -5.50 -3.04
CA ILE A 101 -1.93 -4.45 -2.13
C ILE A 101 -3.38 -4.07 -2.50
N GLY A 102 -3.64 -3.82 -3.79
CA GLY A 102 -4.99 -3.51 -4.25
C GLY A 102 -5.97 -4.64 -4.02
N ALA A 103 -5.53 -5.87 -4.28
CA ALA A 103 -6.36 -7.05 -4.04
C ALA A 103 -6.70 -7.22 -2.56
N HIS A 104 -5.73 -6.99 -1.66
CA HIS A 104 -5.97 -7.05 -0.23
C HIS A 104 -7.04 -6.05 0.20
N ALA A 105 -6.91 -4.81 -0.23
CA ALA A 105 -7.91 -3.78 0.06
C ALA A 105 -9.28 -4.18 -0.47
N ALA A 106 -9.34 -4.73 -1.68
CA ALA A 106 -10.60 -5.14 -2.31
C ALA A 106 -11.30 -6.26 -1.55
N VAL A 107 -10.59 -7.34 -1.21
CA VAL A 107 -11.22 -8.51 -0.56
C VAL A 107 -11.55 -8.27 0.89
N ALA A 108 -10.79 -7.42 1.58
CA ALA A 108 -11.01 -7.12 2.99
C ALA A 108 -11.90 -5.90 3.22
N GLY A 109 -12.33 -5.23 2.15
CA GLY A 109 -13.16 -4.04 2.26
C GLY A 109 -12.46 -2.87 2.93
N LEU A 110 -11.15 -2.73 2.71
CA LEU A 110 -10.35 -1.67 3.31
C LEU A 110 -10.23 -0.48 2.35
N ARG A 111 -10.20 0.73 2.92
CA ARG A 111 -9.76 1.89 2.17
C ARG A 111 -8.25 1.79 1.97
N LEU A 112 -7.74 2.41 0.91
CA LEU A 112 -6.32 2.40 0.60
C LEU A 112 -5.80 3.83 0.49
N LEU A 113 -4.83 4.17 1.34
CA LEU A 113 -4.13 5.45 1.27
C LEU A 113 -2.89 5.28 0.40
N THR A 114 -2.84 5.99 -0.71
CA THR A 114 -1.73 5.94 -1.67
C THR A 114 -1.51 7.32 -2.28
N ARG A 115 -0.28 7.65 -2.66
CA ARG A 115 -0.07 8.85 -3.46
C ARG A 115 -0.19 8.61 -4.97
N ASP A 116 -0.43 7.37 -5.37
CA ASP A 116 -0.50 7.02 -6.78
C ASP A 116 -1.78 6.25 -7.11
N ALA A 117 -2.88 6.99 -7.23
CA ALA A 117 -4.19 6.42 -7.51
C ALA A 117 -4.23 5.63 -8.83
N ARG A 118 -3.43 6.01 -9.80
CA ARG A 118 -3.46 5.37 -11.12
C ARG A 118 -3.06 3.90 -11.09
N ARG A 119 -2.20 3.52 -10.15
CA ARG A 119 -1.76 2.12 -10.02
C ARG A 119 -2.92 1.20 -9.67
N TYR A 120 -3.95 1.73 -9.03
CA TYR A 120 -5.05 0.93 -8.48
C TYR A 120 -6.36 1.09 -9.23
N ALA A 121 -6.68 2.29 -9.68
CA ALA A 121 -8.00 2.59 -10.23
C ALA A 121 -8.37 1.73 -11.45
N GLY A 122 -7.40 1.40 -12.27
CA GLY A 122 -7.64 0.62 -13.49
C GLY A 122 -7.89 -0.86 -13.27
N TYR A 123 -7.44 -1.41 -12.13
CA TYR A 123 -7.55 -2.84 -11.83
C TYR A 123 -8.44 -3.13 -10.62
N PHE A 124 -8.63 -2.16 -9.75
CA PHE A 124 -9.43 -2.32 -8.53
C PHE A 124 -10.41 -1.14 -8.38
N PRO A 125 -11.34 -0.99 -9.32
CA PRO A 125 -12.24 0.19 -9.32
C PRO A 125 -13.18 0.24 -8.11
N GLY A 126 -13.38 -0.88 -7.43
CA GLY A 126 -14.22 -0.93 -6.23
C GLY A 126 -13.51 -0.51 -4.94
N VAL A 127 -12.20 -0.32 -4.97
CA VAL A 127 -11.45 0.09 -3.77
C VAL A 127 -11.59 1.59 -3.58
N ASP A 128 -11.94 2.00 -2.36
CA ASP A 128 -12.03 3.40 -1.99
C ASP A 128 -10.63 3.93 -1.70
N LEU A 129 -10.13 4.82 -2.57
CA LEU A 129 -8.79 5.36 -2.51
C LEU A 129 -8.77 6.71 -1.80
N ILE A 130 -7.76 6.91 -0.95
CA ILE A 130 -7.40 8.23 -0.43
C ILE A 130 -6.09 8.59 -1.12
N ALA A 131 -6.13 9.62 -1.97
CA ALA A 131 -5.00 9.99 -2.81
C ALA A 131 -4.98 11.49 -3.05
N PRO A 132 -3.83 12.06 -3.47
CA PRO A 132 -3.77 13.49 -3.74
C PRO A 132 -4.65 13.85 -4.93
N GLU A 133 -5.20 15.05 -4.87
CA GLU A 133 -5.92 15.61 -6.01
C GLU A 133 -4.93 16.11 -7.06
N ARG A 134 -5.35 16.11 -8.28
CA ARG A 134 -4.52 16.56 -9.38
C ARG A 134 -4.89 17.96 -9.81
#